data_02e87d2f358b7ed5ef4f627aea8cca74
#
_entry.id   02e87d2f358b7ed5ef4f627aea8cca74
#
_cell.length_a   1.000
_cell.length_b   1.000
_cell.length_c   1.000
_cell.angle_alpha   90.00
_cell.angle_beta   90.00
_cell.angle_gamma   90.00
#
_symmetry.space_group_name_H-M   'P 1'
#
loop_
_entity.id
_entity.type
_entity.pdbx_description
1 polymer ?
#
loop_
_entity_poly.entity_id
_entity_poly.type
_entity_poly.pdbx_seq_one_letter_code
_entity_poly.pdbx_strand_id
1 'polypeptide(L)'
;MIDKFSEQDLDNLMLFLDDNITENYEKGVFLTIMKRWPEGFLVVRRDNKIVGVACGAIQPNSKLRVLIIALEKGLRGKGLGKELLNIMIEKSL
;
A
#
# COMPACT_ATOMS: atom_id res chain seq x y z
N MET A 1 -11.38 4.60 -4.37
CA MET A 1 -11.39 5.19 -3.03
C MET A 1 -10.15 4.78 -2.25
N ILE A 2 -9.39 5.73 -1.76
CA ILE A 2 -8.17 5.46 -1.00
C ILE A 2 -8.50 5.43 0.48
N ASP A 3 -8.11 4.34 1.15
CA ASP A 3 -8.31 4.15 2.58
C ASP A 3 -7.02 3.70 3.25
N LYS A 4 -7.00 3.82 4.56
CA LYS A 4 -5.92 3.28 5.36
C LYS A 4 -6.08 1.76 5.46
N PHE A 5 -4.97 1.04 5.30
CA PHE A 5 -4.95 -0.42 5.47
C PHE A 5 -5.22 -0.81 6.93
N SER A 6 -6.01 -1.86 7.12
CA SER A 6 -6.20 -2.47 8.43
C SER A 6 -5.93 -3.97 8.36
N GLU A 7 -5.78 -4.60 9.52
CA GLU A 7 -5.49 -6.04 9.58
C GLU A 7 -6.56 -6.87 8.87
N GLN A 8 -7.81 -6.42 8.90
CA GLN A 8 -8.91 -7.10 8.23
C GLN A 8 -8.75 -7.14 6.71
N ASP A 9 -7.92 -6.28 6.15
CA ASP A 9 -7.67 -6.19 4.71
C ASP A 9 -6.65 -7.21 4.23
N LEU A 10 -5.98 -7.92 5.13
CA LEU A 10 -4.80 -8.70 4.79
C LEU A 10 -5.06 -9.77 3.72
N ASP A 11 -6.15 -10.53 3.86
CA ASP A 11 -6.46 -11.57 2.88
C ASP A 11 -6.76 -10.99 1.50
N ASN A 12 -7.52 -9.90 1.45
CA ASN A 12 -7.81 -9.21 0.20
C ASN A 12 -6.55 -8.61 -0.42
N LEU A 13 -5.65 -8.09 0.41
CA LEU A 13 -4.36 -7.59 -0.09
C LEU A 13 -3.55 -8.71 -0.71
N MET A 14 -3.49 -9.88 -0.07
CA MET A 14 -2.74 -11.01 -0.61
C MET A 14 -3.31 -11.48 -1.96
N LEU A 15 -4.63 -11.49 -2.10
CA LEU A 15 -5.27 -11.82 -3.38
C LEU A 15 -4.89 -10.81 -4.47
N PHE A 16 -4.91 -9.53 -4.14
CA PHE A 16 -4.50 -8.48 -5.08
C PHE A 16 -3.05 -8.65 -5.51
N LEU A 17 -2.15 -8.92 -4.57
CA LEU A 17 -0.73 -9.07 -4.87
C LEU A 17 -0.46 -10.29 -5.73
N ASP A 18 -1.15 -11.41 -5.48
CA ASP A 18 -1.00 -12.61 -6.29
C ASP A 18 -1.35 -12.36 -7.76
N ASP A 19 -2.34 -11.50 -8.01
CA ASP A 19 -2.79 -11.20 -9.36
C ASP A 19 -1.94 -10.13 -10.07
N ASN A 20 -1.25 -9.28 -9.32
CA ASN A 20 -0.65 -8.07 -9.89
C ASN A 20 0.85 -7.95 -9.70
N ILE A 21 1.47 -8.78 -8.88
CA ILE A 21 2.90 -8.75 -8.60
C ILE A 21 3.45 -10.17 -8.70
N THR A 22 4.61 -10.30 -9.33
CA THR A 22 5.27 -11.60 -9.50
C THR A 22 6.02 -12.08 -8.27
N GLU A 23 6.36 -11.15 -7.37
CA GLU A 23 7.10 -11.48 -6.16
C GLU A 23 6.16 -12.03 -5.09
N ASN A 24 6.67 -12.99 -4.31
CA ASN A 24 5.91 -13.58 -3.22
C ASN A 24 6.24 -12.89 -1.90
N TYR A 25 5.21 -12.48 -1.19
CA TYR A 25 5.35 -11.89 0.13
C TYR A 25 4.58 -12.72 1.15
N GLU A 26 5.13 -12.86 2.33
CA GLU A 26 4.44 -13.50 3.44
C GLU A 26 3.51 -12.49 4.14
N LYS A 27 2.39 -12.98 4.67
CA LYS A 27 1.42 -12.14 5.36
C LYS A 27 2.05 -11.34 6.51
N GLY A 28 2.95 -11.96 7.26
CA GLY A 28 3.59 -11.33 8.41
C GLY A 28 4.38 -10.08 8.06
N VAL A 29 4.91 -10.01 6.83
CA VAL A 29 5.64 -8.82 6.37
C VAL A 29 4.73 -7.60 6.41
N PHE A 30 3.50 -7.74 5.92
CA PHE A 30 2.57 -6.60 5.86
C PHE A 30 2.08 -6.19 7.23
N LEU A 31 1.88 -7.14 8.14
CA LEU A 31 1.53 -6.81 9.52
C LEU A 31 2.65 -6.04 10.21
N THR A 32 3.90 -6.41 9.94
CA THR A 32 5.05 -5.69 10.48
C THR A 32 5.13 -4.26 9.93
N ILE A 33 4.94 -4.10 8.62
CA ILE A 33 4.93 -2.78 7.99
C ILE A 33 3.83 -1.91 8.59
N MET A 34 2.63 -2.48 8.74
CA MET A 34 1.49 -1.77 9.32
C MET A 34 1.79 -1.29 10.75
N LYS A 35 2.39 -2.15 11.57
CA LYS A 35 2.70 -1.81 12.96
C LYS A 35 3.74 -0.71 13.07
N ARG A 36 4.71 -0.69 12.16
CA ARG A 36 5.79 0.29 12.21
C ARG A 36 5.38 1.67 11.74
N TRP A 37 4.53 1.74 10.72
CA TRP A 37 4.07 3.03 10.20
C TRP A 37 2.69 2.88 9.57
N PRO A 38 1.64 2.80 10.39
CA PRO A 38 0.28 2.58 9.89
C PRO A 38 -0.24 3.75 9.05
N GLU A 39 0.21 4.98 9.33
CA GLU A 39 -0.28 6.17 8.61
C GLU A 39 0.07 6.16 7.13
N GLY A 40 1.14 5.48 6.77
CA GLY A 40 1.58 5.40 5.38
C GLY A 40 1.19 4.12 4.66
N PHE A 41 0.34 3.30 5.26
CA PHE A 41 -0.11 2.06 4.62
C PHE A 41 -1.52 2.28 4.07
N LEU A 42 -1.61 2.41 2.74
CA LEU A 42 -2.83 2.80 2.05
C LEU A 42 -3.29 1.70 1.10
N VAL A 43 -4.61 1.57 0.95
CA VAL A 43 -5.19 0.67 -0.05
C VAL A 43 -6.18 1.45 -0.90
N VAL A 44 -6.35 1.01 -2.14
CA VAL A 44 -7.38 1.53 -3.03
C VAL A 44 -8.44 0.46 -3.13
N ARG A 45 -9.69 0.83 -2.86
CA ARG A 45 -10.81 -0.10 -2.89
C ARG A 45 -11.76 0.21 -4.03
N ARG A 46 -12.31 -0.84 -4.60
CA ARG A 46 -13.40 -0.76 -5.55
C ARG A 46 -14.26 -2.01 -5.37
N ASP A 47 -15.56 -1.80 -5.09
CA ASP A 47 -16.53 -2.90 -4.92
C ASP A 47 -16.07 -3.96 -3.91
N ASN A 48 -15.59 -3.51 -2.75
CA ASN A 48 -15.09 -4.36 -1.66
C ASN A 48 -13.83 -5.14 -2.00
N LYS A 49 -13.16 -4.80 -3.10
CA LYS A 49 -11.89 -5.41 -3.46
C LYS A 49 -10.78 -4.39 -3.33
N ILE A 50 -9.59 -4.87 -2.98
CA ILE A 50 -8.39 -4.06 -3.06
C ILE A 50 -7.90 -4.09 -4.49
N VAL A 51 -7.73 -2.91 -5.08
CA VAL A 51 -7.27 -2.74 -6.45
C VAL A 51 -5.97 -1.93 -6.51
N GLY A 52 -5.44 -1.55 -5.36
CA GLY A 52 -4.16 -0.86 -5.26
C GLY A 52 -3.65 -0.84 -3.84
N VAL A 53 -2.36 -0.64 -3.68
CA VAL A 53 -1.69 -0.59 -2.38
C VAL A 53 -0.49 0.33 -2.45
N ALA A 54 -0.23 1.01 -1.33
CA ALA A 54 1.02 1.74 -1.12
C ALA A 54 1.43 1.54 0.32
N CYS A 55 2.68 1.20 0.55
CA CYS A 55 3.20 1.11 1.91
C CYS A 55 4.67 1.46 1.94
N GLY A 56 5.15 1.82 3.12
CA GLY A 56 6.52 2.26 3.28
C GLY A 56 6.96 2.22 4.72
N ALA A 57 8.13 2.81 4.95
CA ALA A 57 8.73 2.91 6.27
C ALA A 57 9.39 4.27 6.43
N ILE A 58 9.43 4.75 7.67
CA ILE A 58 10.18 5.96 8.02
C ILE A 58 11.52 5.49 8.55
N GLN A 59 12.59 5.91 7.89
CA GLN A 59 13.96 5.56 8.29
C GLN A 59 14.41 6.42 9.47
N PRO A 60 15.49 6.00 10.19
CA PRO A 60 15.95 6.74 11.36
C PRO A 60 16.27 8.21 11.10
N ASN A 61 16.64 8.56 9.87
CA ASN A 61 16.91 9.95 9.48
C ASN A 61 15.66 10.72 9.04
N SER A 62 14.49 10.21 9.37
CA SER A 62 13.18 10.78 9.02
C SER A 62 12.88 10.78 7.52
N LYS A 63 13.58 9.97 6.74
CA LYS A 63 13.33 9.85 5.31
C LYS A 63 12.30 8.75 5.04
N LEU A 64 11.38 9.03 4.14
CA LEU A 64 10.42 8.06 3.68
C LEU A 64 11.10 7.06 2.74
N ARG A 65 10.89 5.77 2.99
CA ARG A 65 11.24 4.72 2.06
C ARG A 65 9.96 4.05 1.59
N VAL A 66 9.65 4.17 0.30
CA VAL A 66 8.52 3.48 -0.29
C VAL A 66 8.91 2.03 -0.54
N LEU A 67 8.12 1.10 0.00
CA LEU A 67 8.37 -0.32 -0.13
C LEU A 67 7.59 -0.91 -1.31
N ILE A 68 6.32 -0.56 -1.44
CA ILE A 68 5.46 -1.05 -2.51
C ILE A 68 4.51 0.08 -2.91
N ILE A 69 4.36 0.29 -4.22
CA ILE A 69 3.20 0.97 -4.80
C ILE A 69 2.78 0.10 -5.98
N ALA A 70 1.56 -0.39 -5.94
CA ALA A 70 1.05 -1.26 -6.99
C ALA A 70 -0.42 -0.96 -7.25
N LEU A 71 -0.81 -1.01 -8.51
CA LEU A 71 -2.18 -0.75 -8.94
C LEU A 71 -2.62 -1.84 -9.91
N GLU A 72 -3.90 -2.16 -9.87
CA GLU A 72 -4.53 -3.00 -10.88
C GLU A 72 -4.26 -2.38 -12.26
N LYS A 73 -4.08 -3.24 -13.26
CA LYS A 73 -3.66 -2.82 -14.59
C LYS A 73 -4.52 -1.71 -15.19
N GLY A 74 -5.84 -1.79 -15.00
CA GLY A 74 -6.76 -0.79 -15.53
C GLY A 74 -6.70 0.57 -14.85
N LEU A 75 -6.03 0.67 -13.72
CA LEU A 75 -5.90 1.91 -12.96
C LEU A 75 -4.56 2.62 -13.17
N ARG A 76 -3.65 2.00 -13.88
CA ARG A 76 -2.32 2.56 -14.12
C ARG A 76 -2.40 3.72 -15.12
N GLY A 77 -1.48 4.68 -14.97
CA GLY A 77 -1.39 5.81 -15.90
C GLY A 77 -2.41 6.91 -15.70
N LYS A 78 -3.16 6.88 -14.59
CA LYS A 78 -4.22 7.87 -14.31
C LYS A 78 -3.89 8.80 -13.14
N GLY A 79 -2.63 8.80 -12.70
CA GLY A 79 -2.19 9.67 -11.62
C GLY A 79 -2.47 9.14 -10.22
N LEU A 80 -3.08 7.96 -10.08
CA LEU A 80 -3.43 7.41 -8.78
C LEU A 80 -2.20 7.02 -7.97
N GLY A 81 -1.18 6.45 -8.61
CA GLY A 81 0.09 6.14 -7.95
C GLY A 81 0.75 7.38 -7.38
N LYS A 82 0.73 8.48 -8.13
CA LYS A 82 1.25 9.76 -7.67
C LYS A 82 0.46 10.30 -6.48
N GLU A 83 -0.86 10.16 -6.52
CA GLU A 83 -1.73 10.57 -5.43
C GLU A 83 -1.40 9.80 -4.14
N LEU A 84 -1.22 8.47 -4.26
CA LEU A 84 -0.81 7.63 -3.13
C LEU A 84 0.53 8.09 -2.56
N LEU A 85 1.51 8.33 -3.44
CA LEU A 85 2.82 8.79 -3.01
C LEU A 85 2.74 10.14 -2.29
N ASN A 86 1.94 11.07 -2.81
CA ASN A 86 1.79 12.38 -2.19
C ASN A 86 1.17 12.28 -0.80
N ILE A 87 0.20 11.38 -0.60
CA ILE A 87 -0.38 11.14 0.71
C ILE A 87 0.69 10.59 1.67
N MET A 88 1.49 9.62 1.21
CA MET A 88 2.56 9.06 2.02
C MET A 88 3.57 10.14 2.43
N ILE A 89 3.97 10.98 1.50
CA ILE A 89 4.91 12.09 1.78
C ILE A 89 4.31 13.02 2.83
N GLU A 90 3.06 13.40 2.67
CA GLU A 90 2.38 14.28 3.62
C GLU A 90 2.35 13.66 5.02
N LYS A 91 2.02 12.37 5.12
CA LYS A 91 1.98 11.67 6.41
C LYS A 91 3.35 11.48 7.04
N SER A 92 4.42 11.54 6.24
CA SER A 92 5.78 11.36 6.72
C SER A 92 6.38 12.62 7.35
N LEU A 93 5.73 13.75 7.18
CA LEU A 93 6.23 15.04 7.68
C LEU A 93 5.98 15.24 9.18
#